data_c23986cadee037b83c639ff378ee8b81
#
_entry.id   c23986cadee037b83c639ff378ee8b81
#
_cell.length_a   1.000
_cell.length_b   1.000
_cell.length_c   1.000
_cell.angle_alpha   90.00
_cell.angle_beta   90.00
_cell.angle_gamma   90.00
#
_symmetry.space_group_name_H-M   'P 1'
#
loop_
_entity.id
_entity.type
_entity.pdbx_description
1 polymer ?
#
loop_
_entity_poly.entity_id
_entity_poly.type
_entity_poly.pdbx_seq_one_letter_code
_entity_poly.pdbx_strand_id
1 'polypeptide(L)'
;MTKALTTKAPTTREKLLVAARQLFWTRGYSNVSVRDITGAAGVDAALVSRYFGGKQGLFEATLAEVAPWEALAADRDGLLAAAVASFTHPVDDHCEAATAFSMLLSNVIDPEMGPRIQDMVQNGMADPLAETIGGPRAAERAAMLLAVLFGLALMRKNFRLGVLKDMPLEELRQLTTHLAEAALGYRG
;
A
#
# COMPACT_ATOMS: atom_id res chain seq x y z
N MET A 1 -30.39 -24.87 -6.94
CA MET A 1 -29.92 -25.08 -5.54
C MET A 1 -28.73 -24.19 -5.30
N THR A 2 -28.94 -23.01 -4.74
CA THR A 2 -27.92 -21.99 -4.51
C THR A 2 -27.18 -22.32 -3.21
N LYS A 3 -25.90 -22.68 -3.34
CA LYS A 3 -25.02 -22.99 -2.18
C LYS A 3 -24.73 -21.68 -1.43
N ALA A 4 -25.38 -21.49 -0.29
CA ALA A 4 -25.12 -20.37 0.60
C ALA A 4 -23.65 -20.43 1.05
N LEU A 5 -22.87 -19.42 0.68
CA LEU A 5 -21.51 -19.20 1.19
C LEU A 5 -21.64 -18.87 2.68
N THR A 6 -21.37 -19.84 3.52
CA THR A 6 -21.33 -19.66 4.98
C THR A 6 -20.09 -18.82 5.30
N THR A 7 -20.25 -17.52 5.46
CA THR A 7 -19.19 -16.62 5.91
C THR A 7 -18.88 -16.99 7.37
N LYS A 8 -17.75 -17.62 7.60
CA LYS A 8 -17.26 -17.96 8.95
C LYS A 8 -17.07 -16.67 9.72
N ALA A 9 -17.58 -16.60 10.96
CA ALA A 9 -17.38 -15.42 11.81
C ALA A 9 -15.88 -15.10 11.97
N PRO A 10 -15.49 -13.80 11.88
CA PRO A 10 -14.09 -13.42 11.95
C PRO A 10 -13.46 -13.85 13.28
N THR A 11 -12.28 -14.41 13.22
CA THR A 11 -11.48 -14.79 14.37
C THR A 11 -11.06 -13.54 15.17
N THR A 12 -10.68 -13.73 16.43
CA THR A 12 -10.16 -12.64 17.27
C THR A 12 -8.93 -11.97 16.64
N ARG A 13 -8.07 -12.74 15.97
CA ARG A 13 -6.89 -12.23 15.27
C ARG A 13 -7.29 -11.34 14.10
N GLU A 14 -8.26 -11.76 13.30
CA GLU A 14 -8.80 -10.97 12.17
C GLU A 14 -9.49 -9.69 12.65
N LYS A 15 -10.27 -9.73 13.73
CA LYS A 15 -10.89 -8.54 14.32
C LYS A 15 -9.84 -7.50 14.74
N LEU A 16 -8.75 -7.95 15.37
CA LEU A 16 -7.64 -7.08 15.75
C LEU A 16 -6.94 -6.46 14.53
N LEU A 17 -6.68 -7.24 13.47
CA LEU A 17 -6.07 -6.73 12.24
C LEU A 17 -6.94 -5.69 11.54
N VAL A 18 -8.23 -5.93 11.42
CA VAL A 18 -9.18 -4.98 10.80
C VAL A 18 -9.22 -3.68 11.58
N ALA A 19 -9.38 -3.74 12.91
CA ALA A 19 -9.41 -2.56 13.76
C ALA A 19 -8.08 -1.79 13.75
N ALA A 20 -6.96 -2.51 13.82
CA ALA A 20 -5.62 -1.93 13.77
C ALA A 20 -5.37 -1.23 12.44
N ARG A 21 -5.70 -1.88 11.31
CA ARG A 21 -5.60 -1.31 9.98
C ARG A 21 -6.37 0.01 9.91
N GLN A 22 -7.63 0.01 10.26
CA GLN A 22 -8.47 1.21 10.22
C GLN A 22 -7.87 2.35 11.03
N LEU A 23 -7.39 2.08 12.24
CA LEU A 23 -6.88 3.11 13.14
C LEU A 23 -5.49 3.61 12.72
N PHE A 24 -4.54 2.72 12.46
CA PHE A 24 -3.18 3.10 12.07
C PHE A 24 -3.14 3.86 10.74
N TRP A 25 -3.98 3.48 9.78
CA TRP A 25 -3.99 4.06 8.45
C TRP A 25 -4.67 5.43 8.40
N THR A 26 -5.57 5.71 9.35
CA THR A 26 -6.26 7.01 9.43
C THR A 26 -5.61 7.98 10.40
N ARG A 27 -4.99 7.48 11.49
CA ARG A 27 -4.47 8.32 12.58
C ARG A 27 -2.95 8.31 12.70
N GLY A 28 -2.27 7.39 12.02
CA GLY A 28 -0.85 7.15 12.18
C GLY A 28 -0.51 6.31 13.41
N TYR A 29 0.67 5.66 13.38
CA TYR A 29 1.11 4.71 14.42
C TYR A 29 1.17 5.34 15.81
N SER A 30 1.87 6.47 15.95
CA SER A 30 2.09 7.11 17.26
C SER A 30 0.80 7.60 17.94
N ASN A 31 -0.26 7.90 17.17
CA ASN A 31 -1.52 8.43 17.68
C ASN A 31 -2.54 7.34 18.06
N VAL A 32 -2.19 6.07 17.96
CA VAL A 32 -3.08 4.93 18.24
C VAL A 32 -2.51 4.10 19.37
N SER A 33 -3.31 3.86 20.41
CA SER A 33 -2.94 2.96 21.51
C SER A 33 -3.47 1.55 21.29
N VAL A 34 -2.89 0.56 22.00
CA VAL A 34 -3.42 -0.82 22.05
C VAL A 34 -4.86 -0.83 22.56
N ARG A 35 -5.20 0.05 23.51
CA ARG A 35 -6.56 0.17 24.06
C ARG A 35 -7.57 0.66 23.01
N ASP A 36 -7.18 1.58 22.13
CA ASP A 36 -8.05 2.05 21.06
C ASP A 36 -8.39 0.91 20.10
N ILE A 37 -7.37 0.12 19.74
CA ILE A 37 -7.53 -1.02 18.82
C ILE A 37 -8.41 -2.10 19.46
N THR A 38 -8.12 -2.48 20.70
CA THR A 38 -8.86 -3.55 21.38
C THR A 38 -10.27 -3.12 21.72
N GLY A 39 -10.49 -1.86 22.06
CA GLY A 39 -11.82 -1.26 22.21
C GLY A 39 -12.64 -1.32 20.92
N ALA A 40 -12.04 -0.95 19.79
CA ALA A 40 -12.68 -1.04 18.47
C ALA A 40 -12.97 -2.49 18.03
N ALA A 41 -12.06 -3.43 18.36
CA ALA A 41 -12.21 -4.85 18.04
C ALA A 41 -13.15 -5.62 19.00
N GLY A 42 -13.47 -5.04 20.16
CA GLY A 42 -14.27 -5.70 21.21
C GLY A 42 -13.54 -6.91 21.83
N VAL A 43 -12.21 -6.81 22.07
CA VAL A 43 -11.38 -7.89 22.56
C VAL A 43 -10.45 -7.44 23.70
N ASP A 44 -9.89 -8.40 24.45
CA ASP A 44 -8.95 -8.12 25.54
C ASP A 44 -7.58 -7.68 25.02
N ALA A 45 -6.97 -6.69 25.70
CA ALA A 45 -5.67 -6.12 25.33
C ALA A 45 -4.50 -7.14 25.43
N ALA A 46 -4.58 -8.13 26.32
CA ALA A 46 -3.58 -9.19 26.44
C ALA A 46 -3.43 -10.02 25.16
N LEU A 47 -4.48 -10.07 24.31
CA LEU A 47 -4.46 -10.82 23.07
C LEU A 47 -3.58 -10.17 22.00
N VAL A 48 -3.33 -8.86 22.06
CA VAL A 48 -2.39 -8.18 21.14
C VAL A 48 -0.97 -8.70 21.37
N SER A 49 -0.53 -8.77 22.63
CA SER A 49 0.79 -9.32 22.94
C SER A 49 0.90 -10.80 22.58
N ARG A 50 -0.17 -11.57 22.80
CA ARG A 50 -0.20 -13.01 22.51
C ARG A 50 -0.15 -13.31 21.01
N TYR A 51 -0.88 -12.56 20.17
CA TYR A 51 -0.98 -12.85 18.72
C TYR A 51 0.07 -12.14 17.89
N PHE A 52 0.55 -10.97 18.34
CA PHE A 52 1.37 -10.09 17.53
C PHE A 52 2.67 -9.63 18.22
N GLY A 53 2.90 -10.02 19.49
CA GLY A 53 4.08 -9.57 20.22
C GLY A 53 4.00 -8.11 20.71
N GLY A 54 2.88 -7.41 20.46
CA GLY A 54 2.67 -6.02 20.85
C GLY A 54 2.14 -5.13 19.74
N LYS A 55 2.09 -3.82 20.01
CA LYS A 55 1.57 -2.81 19.07
C LYS A 55 2.36 -2.80 17.76
N GLN A 56 3.68 -2.90 17.84
CA GLN A 56 4.58 -2.89 16.68
C GLN A 56 4.33 -4.09 15.77
N GLY A 57 4.34 -5.32 16.30
CA GLY A 57 4.07 -6.52 15.50
C GLY A 57 2.65 -6.54 14.93
N LEU A 58 1.67 -5.93 15.63
CA LEU A 58 0.33 -5.74 15.08
C LEU A 58 0.33 -4.77 13.90
N PHE A 59 1.09 -3.66 13.96
CA PHE A 59 1.27 -2.75 12.85
C PHE A 59 1.93 -3.44 11.65
N GLU A 60 3.04 -4.15 11.88
CA GLU A 60 3.75 -4.92 10.83
C GLU A 60 2.82 -5.96 10.16
N ALA A 61 1.96 -6.61 10.96
CA ALA A 61 0.97 -7.55 10.41
C ALA A 61 -0.09 -6.85 9.52
N THR A 62 -0.44 -5.58 9.79
CA THR A 62 -1.32 -4.82 8.91
C THR A 62 -0.64 -4.46 7.58
N LEU A 63 0.69 -4.29 7.56
CA LEU A 63 1.46 -4.05 6.35
C LEU A 63 1.54 -5.29 5.47
N ALA A 64 1.79 -6.46 6.06
CA ALA A 64 1.94 -7.72 5.34
C ALA A 64 0.68 -8.10 4.54
N GLU A 65 -0.51 -7.67 4.99
CA GLU A 65 -1.76 -7.93 4.26
C GLU A 65 -1.95 -7.02 3.03
N VAL A 66 -1.15 -5.97 2.91
CA VAL A 66 -1.33 -4.91 1.90
C VAL A 66 -0.34 -5.01 0.75
N ALA A 67 0.64 -5.87 0.85
CA ALA A 67 1.75 -5.96 -0.09
C ALA A 67 1.45 -6.87 -1.31
N PRO A 68 0.77 -6.36 -2.36
CA PRO A 68 0.79 -7.03 -3.67
C PRO A 68 2.05 -6.65 -4.49
N TRP A 69 3.12 -6.20 -3.82
CA TRP A 69 4.37 -5.82 -4.50
C TRP A 69 5.01 -6.99 -5.22
N GLU A 70 4.86 -8.20 -4.67
CA GLU A 70 5.27 -9.44 -5.31
C GLU A 70 4.59 -9.66 -6.66
N ALA A 71 3.34 -9.21 -6.79
CA ALA A 71 2.62 -9.27 -8.06
C ALA A 71 3.16 -8.26 -9.10
N LEU A 72 3.69 -7.11 -8.65
CA LEU A 72 4.33 -6.12 -9.52
C LEU A 72 5.69 -6.59 -10.04
N ALA A 73 6.40 -7.44 -9.28
CA ALA A 73 7.73 -7.94 -9.62
C ALA A 73 7.70 -9.26 -10.43
N ALA A 74 6.54 -9.90 -10.59
CA ALA A 74 6.46 -11.27 -11.07
C ALA A 74 6.70 -11.44 -12.58
N ASP A 75 6.44 -10.42 -13.40
CA ASP A 75 6.55 -10.49 -14.86
C ASP A 75 6.96 -9.14 -15.48
N ARG A 76 8.07 -9.13 -16.20
CA ARG A 76 8.58 -7.91 -16.85
C ARG A 76 7.62 -7.36 -17.91
N ASP A 77 6.99 -8.22 -18.67
CA ASP A 77 6.11 -7.81 -19.77
C ASP A 77 4.78 -7.28 -19.24
N GLY A 78 4.30 -7.83 -18.12
CA GLY A 78 3.10 -7.37 -17.42
C GLY A 78 3.33 -6.26 -16.41
N LEU A 79 4.60 -5.99 -16.02
CA LEU A 79 4.97 -5.06 -14.96
C LEU A 79 4.33 -3.68 -15.12
N LEU A 80 4.48 -3.09 -16.32
CA LEU A 80 3.96 -1.75 -16.60
C LEU A 80 2.43 -1.71 -16.49
N ALA A 81 1.75 -2.67 -17.11
CA ALA A 81 0.29 -2.76 -17.06
C ALA A 81 -0.21 -2.98 -15.63
N ALA A 82 0.42 -3.87 -14.87
CA ALA A 82 0.09 -4.14 -13.48
C ALA A 82 0.32 -2.92 -12.58
N ALA A 83 1.47 -2.24 -12.76
CA ALA A 83 1.79 -1.02 -12.03
C ALA A 83 0.76 0.09 -12.32
N VAL A 84 0.50 0.38 -13.59
CA VAL A 84 -0.49 1.38 -13.98
C VAL A 84 -1.88 1.01 -13.45
N ALA A 85 -2.31 -0.23 -13.58
CA ALA A 85 -3.60 -0.68 -13.07
C ALA A 85 -3.72 -0.48 -11.56
N SER A 86 -2.69 -0.82 -10.79
CA SER A 86 -2.68 -0.70 -9.33
C SER A 86 -2.86 0.75 -8.83
N PHE A 87 -2.38 1.72 -9.59
CA PHE A 87 -2.43 3.13 -9.20
C PHE A 87 -3.55 3.94 -9.88
N THR A 88 -4.18 3.41 -10.93
CA THR A 88 -5.25 4.06 -11.68
C THR A 88 -6.65 3.49 -11.42
N HIS A 89 -6.86 2.80 -10.30
CA HIS A 89 -8.21 2.38 -9.91
C HIS A 89 -9.13 3.58 -9.64
N PRO A 90 -10.46 3.41 -9.81
CA PRO A 90 -11.42 4.43 -9.40
C PRO A 90 -11.14 4.91 -7.97
N VAL A 91 -11.35 6.20 -7.71
CA VAL A 91 -11.27 6.73 -6.36
C VAL A 91 -12.53 6.28 -5.64
N ASP A 92 -12.47 5.10 -5.05
CA ASP A 92 -13.46 4.63 -4.09
C ASP A 92 -12.86 4.81 -2.69
N ASP A 93 -13.66 5.34 -1.77
CA ASP A 93 -13.22 5.56 -0.38
C ASP A 93 -12.86 4.24 0.34
N HIS A 94 -13.17 3.11 -0.28
CA HIS A 94 -12.91 1.77 0.23
C HIS A 94 -11.78 1.01 -0.52
N CYS A 95 -11.08 1.63 -1.46
CA CYS A 95 -10.00 0.96 -2.21
C CYS A 95 -8.77 0.73 -1.32
N GLU A 96 -8.46 -0.53 -1.03
CA GLU A 96 -7.33 -0.94 -0.17
C GLU A 96 -5.98 -0.37 -0.64
N ALA A 97 -5.72 -0.30 -1.93
CA ALA A 97 -4.48 0.27 -2.47
C ALA A 97 -4.31 1.77 -2.14
N ALA A 98 -5.42 2.55 -2.17
CA ALA A 98 -5.39 3.95 -1.76
C ALA A 98 -5.12 4.09 -0.27
N THR A 99 -5.69 3.20 0.52
CA THR A 99 -5.54 3.19 1.97
C THR A 99 -4.11 2.78 2.37
N ALA A 100 -3.51 1.78 1.70
CA ALA A 100 -2.12 1.38 1.92
C ALA A 100 -1.14 2.53 1.65
N PHE A 101 -1.33 3.24 0.55
CA PHE A 101 -0.50 4.38 0.22
C PHE A 101 -0.67 5.54 1.23
N SER A 102 -1.88 5.83 1.65
CA SER A 102 -2.16 6.82 2.70
C SER A 102 -1.51 6.43 4.03
N MET A 103 -1.51 5.14 4.35
CA MET A 103 -0.83 4.60 5.53
C MET A 103 0.69 4.81 5.44
N LEU A 104 1.33 4.51 4.30
CA LEU A 104 2.76 4.77 4.11
C LEU A 104 3.09 6.25 4.36
N LEU A 105 2.34 7.16 3.74
CA LEU A 105 2.53 8.59 3.90
C LEU A 105 2.34 9.08 5.35
N SER A 106 1.33 8.55 6.03
CA SER A 106 1.02 8.95 7.41
C SER A 106 2.05 8.48 8.43
N ASN A 107 2.84 7.47 8.08
CA ASN A 107 3.77 6.83 9.02
C ASN A 107 5.25 6.92 8.60
N VAL A 108 5.57 7.36 7.37
CA VAL A 108 6.97 7.47 6.91
C VAL A 108 7.79 8.48 7.70
N ILE A 109 7.13 9.48 8.27
CA ILE A 109 7.75 10.50 9.13
C ILE A 109 7.68 10.14 10.63
N ASP A 110 7.04 9.03 10.99
CA ASP A 110 6.96 8.56 12.38
C ASP A 110 8.35 8.14 12.87
N PRO A 111 8.82 8.59 14.06
CA PRO A 111 10.17 8.29 14.52
C PRO A 111 10.44 6.80 14.75
N GLU A 112 9.42 6.02 15.09
CA GLU A 112 9.54 4.59 15.37
C GLU A 112 9.30 3.75 14.11
N MET A 113 8.26 4.08 13.33
CA MET A 113 7.86 3.30 12.16
C MET A 113 8.48 3.77 10.85
N GLY A 114 8.89 5.04 10.76
CA GLY A 114 9.45 5.62 9.54
C GLY A 114 10.62 4.80 8.96
N PRO A 115 11.65 4.44 9.74
CA PRO A 115 12.75 3.62 9.25
C PRO A 115 12.29 2.27 8.68
N ARG A 116 11.31 1.61 9.33
CA ARG A 116 10.77 0.32 8.87
C ARG A 116 9.98 0.44 7.58
N ILE A 117 9.25 1.55 7.42
CA ILE A 117 8.52 1.85 6.18
C ILE A 117 9.51 2.13 5.05
N GLN A 118 10.59 2.87 5.33
CA GLN A 118 11.65 3.11 4.36
C GLN A 118 12.31 1.80 3.93
N ASP A 119 12.66 0.92 4.87
CA ASP A 119 13.21 -0.41 4.58
C ASP A 119 12.22 -1.27 3.77
N MET A 120 10.94 -1.24 4.09
CA MET A 120 9.90 -1.96 3.36
C MET A 120 9.78 -1.44 1.92
N VAL A 121 9.79 -0.14 1.70
CA VAL A 121 9.74 0.45 0.36
C VAL A 121 11.01 0.11 -0.43
N GLN A 122 12.17 0.21 0.21
CA GLN A 122 13.45 -0.12 -0.45
C GLN A 122 13.53 -1.61 -0.79
N ASN A 123 13.49 -2.48 0.24
CA ASN A 123 13.75 -3.91 0.08
C ASN A 123 12.53 -4.69 -0.45
N GLY A 124 11.31 -4.21 -0.17
CA GLY A 124 10.07 -4.87 -0.60
C GLY A 124 9.53 -4.38 -1.94
N MET A 125 9.96 -3.21 -2.42
CA MET A 125 9.43 -2.62 -3.66
C MET A 125 10.54 -2.22 -4.63
N ALA A 126 11.44 -1.31 -4.24
CA ALA A 126 12.40 -0.71 -5.17
C ALA A 126 13.42 -1.75 -5.67
N ASP A 127 13.97 -2.56 -4.78
CA ASP A 127 14.98 -3.56 -5.14
C ASP A 127 14.40 -4.69 -6.01
N PRO A 128 13.27 -5.36 -5.66
CA PRO A 128 12.65 -6.35 -6.52
C PRO A 128 12.21 -5.78 -7.89
N LEU A 129 11.75 -4.54 -7.90
CA LEU A 129 11.38 -3.85 -9.13
C LEU A 129 12.61 -3.59 -10.01
N ALA A 130 13.74 -3.17 -9.42
CA ALA A 130 14.99 -2.98 -10.13
C ALA A 130 15.52 -4.31 -10.72
N GLU A 131 15.43 -5.41 -9.97
CA GLU A 131 15.80 -6.75 -10.45
C GLU A 131 14.92 -7.16 -11.65
N THR A 132 13.62 -6.93 -11.58
CA THR A 132 12.68 -7.24 -12.67
C THR A 132 12.94 -6.38 -13.92
N ILE A 133 13.20 -5.09 -13.76
CA ILE A 133 13.54 -4.16 -14.85
C ILE A 133 14.85 -4.58 -15.51
N GLY A 134 15.86 -4.87 -14.72
CA GLY A 134 17.20 -5.29 -15.17
C GLY A 134 17.92 -4.28 -16.08
N GLY A 135 19.16 -4.59 -16.42
CA GLY A 135 19.99 -3.78 -17.32
C GLY A 135 20.54 -2.50 -16.67
N PRO A 136 21.12 -1.60 -17.48
CA PRO A 136 21.74 -0.37 -16.96
C PRO A 136 20.77 0.51 -16.19
N ARG A 137 21.23 1.07 -15.05
CA ARG A 137 20.48 2.01 -14.23
C ARG A 137 19.11 1.49 -13.76
N ALA A 138 18.99 0.19 -13.51
CA ALA A 138 17.73 -0.44 -13.13
C ALA A 138 17.17 0.15 -11.82
N ALA A 139 18.04 0.45 -10.84
CA ALA A 139 17.63 1.03 -9.56
C ALA A 139 17.06 2.44 -9.73
N GLU A 140 17.69 3.30 -10.53
CA GLU A 140 17.19 4.64 -10.81
C GLU A 140 15.87 4.59 -11.58
N ARG A 141 15.74 3.68 -12.53
CA ARG A 141 14.52 3.47 -13.33
C ARG A 141 13.37 2.98 -12.44
N ALA A 142 13.65 2.06 -11.52
CA ALA A 142 12.69 1.60 -10.52
C ALA A 142 12.25 2.75 -9.61
N ALA A 143 13.20 3.51 -9.07
CA ALA A 143 12.90 4.65 -8.22
C ALA A 143 12.06 5.72 -8.93
N MET A 144 12.36 6.03 -10.19
CA MET A 144 11.61 6.99 -11.00
C MET A 144 10.19 6.49 -11.30
N LEU A 145 10.03 5.20 -11.61
CA LEU A 145 8.70 4.60 -11.80
C LEU A 145 7.86 4.71 -10.52
N LEU A 146 8.42 4.35 -9.36
CA LEU A 146 7.73 4.49 -8.08
C LEU A 146 7.39 5.95 -7.78
N ALA A 147 8.28 6.89 -8.06
CA ALA A 147 8.02 8.32 -7.86
C ALA A 147 6.83 8.81 -8.71
N VAL A 148 6.74 8.40 -9.97
CA VAL A 148 5.61 8.72 -10.86
C VAL A 148 4.31 8.16 -10.30
N LEU A 149 4.28 6.87 -9.96
CA LEU A 149 3.08 6.18 -9.48
C LEU A 149 2.61 6.72 -8.12
N PHE A 150 3.54 6.92 -7.19
CA PHE A 150 3.24 7.46 -5.86
C PHE A 150 2.83 8.92 -5.92
N GLY A 151 3.51 9.73 -6.74
CA GLY A 151 3.15 11.12 -6.96
C GLY A 151 1.74 11.26 -7.53
N LEU A 152 1.40 10.44 -8.52
CA LEU A 152 0.04 10.40 -9.09
C LEU A 152 -1.01 10.02 -8.04
N ALA A 153 -0.76 8.95 -7.27
CA ALA A 153 -1.66 8.51 -6.21
C ALA A 153 -1.86 9.61 -5.16
N LEU A 154 -0.78 10.28 -4.75
CA LEU A 154 -0.82 11.37 -3.78
C LEU A 154 -1.68 12.54 -4.28
N MET A 155 -1.41 13.02 -5.50
CA MET A 155 -2.13 14.15 -6.09
C MET A 155 -3.61 13.84 -6.32
N ARG A 156 -3.91 12.63 -6.79
CA ARG A 156 -5.26 12.23 -7.13
C ARG A 156 -6.12 11.89 -5.92
N LYS A 157 -5.57 11.09 -4.99
CA LYS A 157 -6.34 10.47 -3.89
C LYS A 157 -6.28 11.29 -2.60
N ASN A 158 -5.11 11.82 -2.23
CA ASN A 158 -4.91 12.56 -1.00
C ASN A 158 -5.19 14.06 -1.17
N PHE A 159 -4.56 14.71 -2.15
CA PHE A 159 -4.81 16.12 -2.42
C PHE A 159 -6.11 16.35 -3.22
N ARG A 160 -6.68 15.30 -3.80
CA ARG A 160 -7.94 15.37 -4.59
C ARG A 160 -7.89 16.46 -5.66
N LEU A 161 -6.73 16.59 -6.31
CA LEU A 161 -6.52 17.58 -7.38
C LEU A 161 -7.57 17.36 -8.47
N GLY A 162 -8.48 18.35 -8.67
CA GLY A 162 -9.70 18.18 -9.46
C GLY A 162 -9.46 17.62 -10.85
N VAL A 163 -8.47 18.16 -11.58
CA VAL A 163 -8.11 17.70 -12.93
C VAL A 163 -7.78 16.19 -12.95
N LEU A 164 -7.04 15.69 -11.95
CA LEU A 164 -6.67 14.27 -11.89
C LEU A 164 -7.78 13.39 -11.29
N LYS A 165 -8.57 13.95 -10.36
CA LYS A 165 -9.67 13.22 -9.73
C LYS A 165 -10.79 12.94 -10.72
N ASP A 166 -11.14 13.94 -11.53
CA ASP A 166 -12.29 13.92 -12.44
C ASP A 166 -11.90 13.43 -13.85
N MET A 167 -10.62 13.16 -14.09
CA MET A 167 -10.12 12.63 -15.36
C MET A 167 -10.72 11.25 -15.66
N PRO A 168 -11.19 11.01 -16.91
CA PRO A 168 -11.62 9.68 -17.33
C PRO A 168 -10.53 8.64 -17.08
N LEU A 169 -10.93 7.48 -16.58
CA LEU A 169 -9.99 6.44 -16.13
C LEU A 169 -9.07 5.97 -17.27
N GLU A 170 -9.59 5.89 -18.49
CA GLU A 170 -8.81 5.48 -19.66
C GLU A 170 -7.74 6.53 -20.03
N GLU A 171 -8.08 7.81 -20.01
CA GLU A 171 -7.13 8.89 -20.21
C GLU A 171 -6.04 8.90 -19.14
N LEU A 172 -6.43 8.73 -17.88
CA LEU A 172 -5.50 8.61 -16.77
C LEU A 172 -4.52 7.45 -16.96
N ARG A 173 -5.00 6.29 -17.40
CA ARG A 173 -4.15 5.12 -17.68
C ARG A 173 -3.17 5.41 -18.82
N GLN A 174 -3.62 6.01 -19.91
CA GLN A 174 -2.76 6.35 -21.04
C GLN A 174 -1.65 7.31 -20.63
N LEU A 175 -1.97 8.38 -19.92
CA LEU A 175 -0.98 9.34 -19.41
C LEU A 175 0.00 8.70 -18.42
N THR A 176 -0.52 7.87 -17.49
CA THR A 176 0.33 7.15 -16.53
C THR A 176 1.26 6.19 -17.23
N THR A 177 0.78 5.45 -18.23
CA THR A 177 1.59 4.53 -19.04
C THR A 177 2.73 5.30 -19.73
N HIS A 178 2.43 6.42 -20.36
CA HIS A 178 3.44 7.23 -21.04
C HIS A 178 4.54 7.72 -20.09
N LEU A 179 4.18 8.20 -18.90
CA LEU A 179 5.15 8.64 -17.90
C LEU A 179 5.98 7.46 -17.36
N ALA A 180 5.34 6.32 -17.14
CA ALA A 180 6.02 5.10 -16.67
C ALA A 180 6.98 4.54 -17.74
N GLU A 181 6.60 4.56 -19.02
CA GLU A 181 7.48 4.19 -20.14
C GLU A 181 8.70 5.11 -20.22
N ALA A 182 8.51 6.41 -20.01
CA ALA A 182 9.63 7.37 -19.99
C ALA A 182 10.60 7.07 -18.84
N ALA A 183 10.08 6.76 -17.65
CA ALA A 183 10.90 6.34 -16.50
C ALA A 183 11.67 5.04 -16.80
N LEU A 184 11.00 4.04 -17.37
CA LEU A 184 11.60 2.76 -17.73
C LEU A 184 12.58 2.85 -18.91
N GLY A 185 12.41 3.80 -19.81
CA GLY A 185 13.24 4.03 -20.99
C GLY A 185 14.53 4.80 -20.73
N TYR A 186 14.70 5.36 -19.54
CA TYR A 186 15.87 6.17 -19.21
C TYR A 186 17.16 5.33 -19.24
N ARG A 187 18.15 5.77 -20.03
CA ARG A 187 19.42 5.07 -20.22
C ARG A 187 20.65 5.90 -19.82
N GLY A 188 20.46 7.17 -19.43
CA GLY A 188 21.54 8.09 -19.08
C GLY A 188 22.07 8.83 -20.27
#